data_20c867a30037c69956ca4595333110c6
#
_entry.id   20c867a30037c69956ca4595333110c6
#
_cell.length_a   1.000
_cell.length_b   1.000
_cell.length_c   1.000
_cell.angle_alpha   90.00
_cell.angle_beta   90.00
_cell.angle_gamma   90.00
#
_symmetry.space_group_name_H-M   'P 1'
#
loop_
_entity.id
_entity.type
_entity.pdbx_description
1 polymer ?
#
loop_
_entity_poly.entity_id
_entity_poly.type
_entity_poly.pdbx_seq_one_letter_code
_entity_poly.pdbx_strand_id
1 'polypeptide(L)'
;MSNIIPTQVSVSGEAIYPHLQKPDVRFSELGEYKVTLKVSKQDATDMVKQIDQAIVDSLAKAEKETKGKKVKEAPKPYTEESNFVFFKFKMKASGVNRKTQEKFSQRPTLLDAKKNPISADTSIWGGSIMKVAYQPMPYFTPMLGAGISLRLKAVQVIKLVQGKSDNNIFKEEDGFENKSKSESENSNVPVSEIQASSDF
;
A
#
# COMPACT_ATOMS: atom_id res chain seq x y z
N MET A 1 -4.19 22.85 -19.86
CA MET A 1 -4.39 21.39 -20.02
C MET A 1 -3.60 20.70 -18.93
N SER A 2 -4.25 19.90 -18.07
CA SER A 2 -3.54 19.13 -17.04
C SER A 2 -2.82 17.98 -17.74
N ASN A 3 -1.48 18.01 -17.74
CA ASN A 3 -0.69 16.87 -18.21
C ASN A 3 -0.99 15.67 -17.34
N ILE A 4 -1.81 14.75 -17.85
CA ILE A 4 -2.08 13.47 -17.20
C ILE A 4 -0.80 12.64 -17.29
N ILE A 5 -0.16 12.40 -16.15
CA ILE A 5 1.01 11.53 -16.08
C ILE A 5 0.53 10.08 -16.26
N PRO A 6 1.03 9.35 -17.26
CA PRO A 6 0.58 7.99 -17.51
C PRO A 6 0.91 7.07 -16.34
N THR A 7 0.03 6.12 -16.07
CA THR A 7 0.29 5.05 -15.11
C THR A 7 1.19 4.01 -15.77
N GLN A 8 2.28 3.68 -15.10
CA GLN A 8 3.24 2.66 -15.50
C GLN A 8 3.09 1.43 -14.60
N VAL A 9 3.60 0.29 -15.04
CA VAL A 9 3.61 -0.96 -14.26
C VAL A 9 5.05 -1.40 -14.10
N SER A 10 5.44 -1.71 -12.86
CA SER A 10 6.77 -2.22 -12.55
C SER A 10 6.97 -3.62 -13.10
N VAL A 11 8.23 -4.03 -13.22
CA VAL A 11 8.58 -5.45 -13.29
C VAL A 11 8.14 -6.17 -12.00
N SER A 12 8.12 -7.50 -12.02
CA SER A 12 7.82 -8.32 -10.86
C SER A 12 8.96 -8.24 -9.85
N GLY A 13 8.64 -8.11 -8.57
CA GLY A 13 9.64 -8.05 -7.51
C GLY A 13 9.10 -8.51 -6.16
N GLU A 14 10.02 -8.67 -5.22
CA GLU A 14 9.73 -9.05 -3.84
C GLU A 14 9.31 -7.83 -3.01
N ALA A 15 8.20 -7.93 -2.30
CA ALA A 15 7.72 -6.87 -1.42
C ALA A 15 8.51 -6.82 -0.11
N ILE A 16 8.98 -5.64 0.24
CA ILE A 16 9.66 -5.36 1.51
C ILE A 16 8.80 -4.37 2.29
N TYR A 17 8.46 -4.72 3.52
CA TYR A 17 7.64 -3.92 4.45
C TYR A 17 6.36 -3.34 3.82
N PRO A 18 5.48 -4.18 3.23
CA PRO A 18 4.26 -3.69 2.61
C PRO A 18 3.25 -3.17 3.65
N HIS A 19 2.75 -1.94 3.43
CA HIS A 19 1.61 -1.35 4.11
C HIS A 19 0.56 -1.05 3.05
N LEU A 20 -0.18 -2.08 2.61
CA LEU A 20 -1.07 -2.01 1.44
C LEU A 20 -2.56 -2.07 1.81
N GLN A 21 -2.92 -2.77 2.90
CA GLN A 21 -4.29 -2.88 3.39
C GLN A 21 -4.60 -1.85 4.47
N LYS A 22 -3.64 -1.64 5.37
CA LYS A 22 -3.72 -0.60 6.40
C LYS A 22 -2.61 0.42 6.17
N PRO A 23 -2.91 1.72 6.20
CA PRO A 23 -1.89 2.75 6.03
C PRO A 23 -0.97 2.79 7.25
N ASP A 24 0.30 3.12 7.03
CA ASP A 24 1.23 3.42 8.10
C ASP A 24 0.94 4.83 8.65
N VAL A 25 0.55 4.90 9.92
CA VAL A 25 0.21 6.15 10.62
C VAL A 25 1.32 6.63 11.56
N ARG A 26 2.45 5.90 11.65
CA ARG A 26 3.54 6.20 12.61
C ARG A 26 4.19 7.56 12.41
N PHE A 27 4.22 8.05 11.17
CA PHE A 27 4.89 9.30 10.81
C PHE A 27 3.91 10.40 10.34
N SER A 28 2.63 10.08 10.16
CA SER A 28 1.60 11.02 9.74
C SER A 28 0.23 10.47 10.11
N GLU A 29 -0.57 11.24 10.83
CA GLU A 29 -1.96 10.91 11.16
C GLU A 29 -2.83 10.70 9.90
N LEU A 30 -2.45 11.35 8.79
CA LEU A 30 -3.12 11.18 7.50
C LEU A 30 -2.91 9.80 6.88
N GLY A 31 -1.93 9.03 7.38
CA GLY A 31 -1.57 7.71 6.93
C GLY A 31 -0.93 7.67 5.53
N GLU A 32 -0.08 6.68 5.32
CA GLU A 32 0.58 6.44 4.03
C GLU A 32 0.56 4.95 3.69
N TYR A 33 0.00 4.61 2.54
CA TYR A 33 0.22 3.29 1.93
C TYR A 33 1.56 3.26 1.25
N LYS A 34 2.34 2.22 1.46
CA LYS A 34 3.67 2.09 0.90
C LYS A 34 4.10 0.65 0.72
N VAL A 35 5.03 0.44 -0.20
CA VAL A 35 5.76 -0.81 -0.38
C VAL A 35 7.12 -0.50 -1.02
N THR A 36 8.16 -1.18 -0.58
CA THR A 36 9.43 -1.24 -1.28
C THR A 36 9.48 -2.51 -2.09
N LEU A 37 9.79 -2.41 -3.38
CA LEU A 37 9.90 -3.55 -4.28
C LEU A 37 11.37 -3.83 -4.56
N LYS A 38 11.84 -5.01 -4.17
CA LYS A 38 13.18 -5.52 -4.44
C LYS A 38 13.17 -6.26 -5.77
N VAL A 39 13.99 -5.81 -6.70
CA VAL A 39 14.09 -6.31 -8.07
C VAL A 39 15.55 -6.59 -8.39
N SER A 40 15.86 -7.61 -9.20
CA SER A 40 17.23 -7.81 -9.68
C SER A 40 17.69 -6.62 -10.54
N LYS A 41 18.99 -6.28 -10.52
CA LYS A 41 19.51 -5.18 -11.35
C LYS A 41 19.26 -5.41 -12.83
N GLN A 42 19.32 -6.67 -13.27
CA GLN A 42 19.07 -7.03 -14.67
C GLN A 42 17.64 -6.67 -15.09
N ASP A 43 16.64 -7.05 -14.31
CA ASP A 43 15.23 -6.79 -14.61
C ASP A 43 14.85 -5.33 -14.38
N ALA A 44 15.56 -4.62 -13.49
CA ALA A 44 15.30 -3.23 -13.14
C ALA A 44 15.83 -2.22 -14.16
N THR A 45 16.71 -2.63 -15.09
CA THR A 45 17.49 -1.73 -15.96
C THR A 45 16.62 -0.71 -16.69
N ASP A 46 15.55 -1.15 -17.34
CA ASP A 46 14.69 -0.25 -18.12
C ASP A 46 13.85 0.67 -17.23
N MET A 47 13.40 0.16 -16.10
CA MET A 47 12.65 0.96 -15.12
C MET A 47 13.53 2.06 -14.50
N VAL A 48 14.78 1.75 -14.17
CA VAL A 48 15.79 2.72 -13.69
C VAL A 48 16.00 3.82 -14.72
N LYS A 49 16.23 3.47 -15.99
CA LYS A 49 16.42 4.44 -17.09
C LYS A 49 15.21 5.38 -17.22
N GLN A 50 14.00 4.84 -17.18
CA GLN A 50 12.77 5.65 -17.28
C GLN A 50 12.62 6.61 -16.10
N ILE A 51 12.93 6.16 -14.88
CA ILE A 51 12.89 7.00 -13.68
C ILE A 51 13.97 8.08 -13.74
N ASP A 52 15.19 7.76 -14.13
CA ASP A 52 16.29 8.72 -14.26
C ASP A 52 15.99 9.77 -15.32
N GLN A 53 15.40 9.40 -16.45
CA GLN A 53 14.95 10.36 -17.46
C GLN A 53 13.86 11.28 -16.87
N ALA A 54 12.91 10.74 -16.14
CA ALA A 54 11.86 11.55 -15.49
C ALA A 54 12.44 12.51 -14.42
N ILE A 55 13.53 12.12 -13.74
CA ILE A 55 14.26 13.00 -12.80
C ILE A 55 14.89 14.17 -13.57
N VAL A 56 15.59 13.90 -14.69
CA VAL A 56 16.17 14.93 -15.55
C VAL A 56 15.11 15.92 -16.04
N ASP A 57 13.96 15.42 -16.49
CA ASP A 57 12.84 16.25 -16.95
C ASP A 57 12.26 17.10 -15.81
N SER A 58 12.18 16.54 -14.59
CA SER A 58 11.74 17.26 -13.40
C SER A 58 12.69 18.38 -13.00
N LEU A 59 14.01 18.14 -13.07
CA LEU A 59 15.04 19.13 -12.82
C LEU A 59 14.96 20.28 -13.83
N ALA A 60 14.92 19.96 -15.13
CA ALA A 60 14.80 20.96 -16.18
C ALA A 60 13.55 21.83 -16.06
N LYS A 61 12.42 21.23 -15.62
CA LYS A 61 11.19 21.98 -15.34
C LYS A 61 11.36 22.91 -14.15
N ALA A 62 11.93 22.43 -13.05
CA ALA A 62 12.15 23.22 -11.85
C ALA A 62 13.12 24.38 -12.08
N GLU A 63 14.17 24.20 -12.88
CA GLU A 63 15.09 25.26 -13.28
C GLU A 63 14.41 26.37 -14.11
N LYS A 64 13.51 26.00 -15.02
CA LYS A 64 12.67 26.97 -15.76
C LYS A 64 11.76 27.76 -14.82
N GLU A 65 11.12 27.10 -13.85
CA GLU A 65 10.24 27.74 -12.87
C GLU A 65 11.01 28.67 -11.90
N THR A 66 12.28 28.36 -11.63
CA THR A 66 13.17 29.19 -10.78
C THR A 66 13.98 30.23 -11.54
N LYS A 67 13.57 30.59 -12.76
CA LYS A 67 14.22 31.61 -13.61
C LYS A 67 15.69 31.27 -13.94
N GLY A 68 15.98 30.00 -14.19
CA GLY A 68 17.32 29.54 -14.58
C GLY A 68 18.29 29.37 -13.40
N LYS A 69 17.84 29.41 -12.17
CA LYS A 69 18.70 29.08 -11.03
C LYS A 69 18.91 27.56 -10.99
N LYS A 70 20.16 27.14 -10.79
CA LYS A 70 20.52 25.74 -10.65
C LYS A 70 19.76 25.11 -9.47
N VAL A 71 19.01 24.05 -9.75
CA VAL A 71 18.22 23.33 -8.75
C VAL A 71 18.96 22.06 -8.33
N LYS A 72 18.96 21.79 -7.02
CA LYS A 72 19.56 20.55 -6.48
C LYS A 72 18.68 19.36 -6.86
N GLU A 73 19.31 18.23 -7.19
CA GLU A 73 18.62 16.95 -7.33
C GLU A 73 18.19 16.42 -5.96
N ALA A 74 16.91 16.06 -5.85
CA ALA A 74 16.38 15.41 -4.67
C ALA A 74 16.78 13.92 -4.61
N PRO A 75 16.72 13.26 -3.43
CA PRO A 75 17.00 11.84 -3.33
C PRO A 75 16.17 11.01 -4.30
N LYS A 76 16.81 10.05 -4.97
CA LYS A 76 16.15 9.15 -5.90
C LYS A 76 15.08 8.29 -5.20
N PRO A 77 13.98 7.92 -5.88
CA PRO A 77 12.93 7.06 -5.32
C PRO A 77 13.33 5.58 -5.29
N TYR A 78 14.57 5.27 -5.56
CA TYR A 78 15.14 3.93 -5.48
C TYR A 78 16.54 3.97 -4.88
N THR A 79 16.98 2.82 -4.38
CA THR A 79 18.36 2.59 -3.92
C THR A 79 18.90 1.32 -4.56
N GLU A 80 20.20 1.29 -4.83
CA GLU A 80 20.88 0.13 -5.37
C GLU A 80 21.78 -0.49 -4.30
N GLU A 81 21.62 -1.79 -4.07
CA GLU A 81 22.45 -2.53 -3.13
C GLU A 81 22.84 -3.87 -3.75
N SER A 82 24.14 -4.17 -3.81
CA SER A 82 24.67 -5.40 -4.41
C SER A 82 24.05 -5.67 -5.80
N ASN A 83 23.31 -6.77 -5.96
CA ASN A 83 22.68 -7.18 -7.21
C ASN A 83 21.20 -6.78 -7.34
N PHE A 84 20.68 -5.93 -6.44
CA PHE A 84 19.28 -5.55 -6.38
C PHE A 84 19.06 -4.05 -6.45
N VAL A 85 17.87 -3.66 -6.91
CA VAL A 85 17.34 -2.30 -6.85
C VAL A 85 16.07 -2.31 -6.00
N PHE A 86 15.95 -1.36 -5.09
CA PHE A 86 14.83 -1.21 -4.17
C PHE A 86 14.03 0.03 -4.53
N PHE A 87 12.88 -0.14 -5.17
CA PHE A 87 11.98 0.95 -5.56
C PHE A 87 10.98 1.25 -4.45
N LYS A 88 10.85 2.52 -4.06
CA LYS A 88 9.95 2.98 -2.98
C LYS A 88 8.68 3.57 -3.57
N PHE A 89 7.56 2.87 -3.43
CA PHE A 89 6.23 3.33 -3.84
C PHE A 89 5.44 3.79 -2.63
N LYS A 90 4.71 4.90 -2.78
CA LYS A 90 3.92 5.46 -1.70
C LYS A 90 2.69 6.22 -2.19
N MET A 91 1.66 6.28 -1.34
CA MET A 91 0.43 7.01 -1.57
C MET A 91 -0.14 7.47 -0.23
N LYS A 92 -0.46 8.76 -0.10
CA LYS A 92 -1.19 9.27 1.08
C LYS A 92 -2.55 8.59 1.16
N ALA A 93 -2.94 8.13 2.36
CA ALA A 93 -4.25 7.52 2.57
C ALA A 93 -5.36 8.58 2.62
N SER A 94 -5.06 9.76 3.17
CA SER A 94 -6.00 10.86 3.25
C SER A 94 -5.27 12.21 3.10
N GLY A 95 -6.02 13.28 2.98
CA GLY A 95 -5.48 14.62 2.89
C GLY A 95 -6.53 15.64 2.47
N VAL A 96 -6.07 16.87 2.25
CA VAL A 96 -6.88 17.97 1.71
C VAL A 96 -6.32 18.36 0.36
N ASN A 97 -7.17 18.44 -0.64
CA ASN A 97 -6.80 18.94 -1.95
C ASN A 97 -6.50 20.44 -1.86
N ARG A 98 -5.27 20.83 -2.18
CA ARG A 98 -4.85 22.25 -2.06
C ARG A 98 -5.62 23.21 -2.95
N LYS A 99 -6.19 22.71 -4.08
CA LYS A 99 -6.93 23.56 -5.03
C LYS A 99 -8.40 23.68 -4.66
N THR A 100 -9.06 22.56 -4.31
CA THR A 100 -10.50 22.50 -4.02
C THR A 100 -10.83 22.60 -2.54
N GLN A 101 -9.82 22.50 -1.65
CA GLN A 101 -9.96 22.42 -0.19
C GLN A 101 -10.80 21.23 0.31
N GLU A 102 -11.11 20.29 -0.58
CA GLU A 102 -11.89 19.10 -0.24
C GLU A 102 -11.01 18.04 0.43
N LYS A 103 -11.54 17.41 1.45
CA LYS A 103 -10.92 16.24 2.06
C LYS A 103 -11.07 15.03 1.13
N PHE A 104 -10.02 14.27 0.98
CA PHE A 104 -10.04 13.00 0.24
C PHE A 104 -9.54 11.85 1.10
N SER A 105 -10.06 10.67 0.84
CA SER A 105 -9.53 9.39 1.32
C SER A 105 -9.36 8.47 0.12
N GLN A 106 -8.26 7.73 0.09
CA GLN A 106 -7.95 6.81 -1.01
C GLN A 106 -7.16 5.61 -0.49
N ARG A 107 -7.22 4.52 -1.23
CA ARG A 107 -6.44 3.30 -0.99
C ARG A 107 -5.97 2.71 -2.32
N PRO A 108 -4.88 1.94 -2.35
CA PRO A 108 -4.46 1.25 -3.56
C PRO A 108 -5.46 0.15 -3.91
N THR A 109 -5.65 -0.07 -5.21
CA THR A 109 -6.38 -1.25 -5.69
C THR A 109 -5.48 -2.47 -5.54
N LEU A 110 -5.96 -3.52 -4.87
CA LEU A 110 -5.22 -4.76 -4.65
C LEU A 110 -5.86 -5.86 -5.46
N LEU A 111 -5.09 -6.50 -6.32
CA LEU A 111 -5.53 -7.54 -7.26
C LEU A 111 -4.68 -8.80 -7.10
N ASP A 112 -5.29 -9.95 -7.29
CA ASP A 112 -4.59 -11.22 -7.43
C ASP A 112 -3.93 -11.38 -8.83
N ALA A 113 -3.29 -12.51 -9.08
CA ALA A 113 -2.64 -12.81 -10.35
C ALA A 113 -3.62 -12.84 -11.53
N LYS A 114 -4.91 -13.14 -11.30
CA LYS A 114 -5.99 -13.16 -12.30
C LYS A 114 -6.77 -11.86 -12.39
N LYS A 115 -6.31 -10.80 -11.71
CA LYS A 115 -6.94 -9.46 -11.62
C LYS A 115 -8.25 -9.44 -10.83
N ASN A 116 -8.53 -10.43 -9.99
CA ASN A 116 -9.66 -10.36 -9.06
C ASN A 116 -9.27 -9.48 -7.87
N PRO A 117 -10.21 -8.70 -7.30
CA PRO A 117 -9.96 -7.92 -6.09
C PRO A 117 -9.56 -8.82 -4.91
N ILE A 118 -8.52 -8.42 -4.19
CA ILE A 118 -8.10 -9.09 -2.94
C ILE A 118 -8.95 -8.53 -1.80
N SER A 119 -9.50 -9.44 -0.96
CA SER A 119 -10.26 -9.06 0.24
C SER A 119 -9.43 -8.21 1.20
N ALA A 120 -10.09 -7.29 1.91
CA ALA A 120 -9.46 -6.45 2.94
C ALA A 120 -8.85 -7.28 4.09
N ASP A 121 -9.37 -8.48 4.32
CA ASP A 121 -8.93 -9.39 5.39
C ASP A 121 -7.69 -10.21 5.02
N THR A 122 -7.33 -10.21 3.72
CA THR A 122 -6.16 -10.94 3.24
C THR A 122 -4.89 -10.16 3.54
N SER A 123 -4.14 -10.56 4.54
CA SER A 123 -2.86 -9.92 4.88
C SER A 123 -1.79 -10.20 3.82
N ILE A 124 -1.17 -9.14 3.29
CA ILE A 124 -0.04 -9.22 2.36
C ILE A 124 1.24 -8.92 3.13
N TRP A 125 2.12 -9.91 3.23
CA TRP A 125 3.36 -9.81 4.00
C TRP A 125 4.58 -9.59 3.11
N GLY A 126 5.69 -9.19 3.75
CA GLY A 126 7.00 -9.16 3.11
C GLY A 126 7.38 -10.53 2.53
N GLY A 127 8.12 -10.53 1.42
CA GLY A 127 8.42 -11.73 0.65
C GLY A 127 7.37 -12.08 -0.41
N SER A 128 6.18 -11.44 -0.41
CA SER A 128 5.21 -11.60 -1.50
C SER A 128 5.78 -11.08 -2.80
N ILE A 129 5.55 -11.79 -3.91
CA ILE A 129 5.95 -11.35 -5.25
C ILE A 129 4.80 -10.59 -5.88
N MET A 130 5.08 -9.39 -6.38
CA MET A 130 4.04 -8.52 -6.93
C MET A 130 4.55 -7.59 -8.03
N LYS A 131 3.61 -7.00 -8.76
CA LYS A 131 3.81 -5.85 -9.66
C LYS A 131 3.08 -4.64 -9.09
N VAL A 132 3.64 -3.46 -9.30
CA VAL A 132 3.08 -2.21 -8.81
C VAL A 132 2.73 -1.30 -9.98
N ALA A 133 1.47 -0.87 -10.06
CA ALA A 133 1.05 0.20 -10.95
C ALA A 133 1.29 1.54 -10.24
N TYR A 134 2.01 2.45 -10.89
CA TYR A 134 2.46 3.70 -10.30
C TYR A 134 2.48 4.86 -11.29
N GLN A 135 2.56 6.08 -10.77
CA GLN A 135 2.77 7.30 -11.54
C GLN A 135 4.06 7.99 -11.08
N PRO A 136 5.01 8.30 -11.97
CA PRO A 136 6.21 9.07 -11.63
C PRO A 136 5.84 10.55 -11.48
N MET A 137 5.57 10.98 -10.24
CA MET A 137 5.12 12.33 -9.92
C MET A 137 6.30 13.27 -9.68
N PRO A 138 6.55 14.26 -10.56
CA PRO A 138 7.57 15.27 -10.33
C PRO A 138 7.21 16.17 -9.15
N TYR A 139 8.20 16.56 -8.39
CA TYR A 139 8.07 17.53 -7.31
C TYR A 139 9.29 18.43 -7.20
N PHE A 140 9.07 19.60 -6.64
CA PHE A 140 10.13 20.53 -6.26
C PHE A 140 9.86 21.08 -4.87
N THR A 141 10.88 21.07 -4.04
CA THR A 141 10.89 21.75 -2.74
C THR A 141 12.23 22.48 -2.54
N PRO A 142 12.24 23.70 -2.00
CA PRO A 142 13.49 24.45 -1.81
C PRO A 142 14.53 23.71 -0.97
N MET A 143 14.09 22.92 0.00
CA MET A 143 14.97 22.18 0.92
C MET A 143 15.58 20.92 0.27
N LEU A 144 14.78 20.11 -0.42
CA LEU A 144 15.21 18.82 -0.96
C LEU A 144 15.68 18.91 -2.40
N GLY A 145 15.22 19.91 -3.16
CA GLY A 145 15.46 20.03 -4.58
C GLY A 145 14.30 19.50 -5.43
N ALA A 146 14.56 19.22 -6.70
CA ALA A 146 13.62 18.63 -7.64
C ALA A 146 13.88 17.15 -7.82
N GLY A 147 12.83 16.37 -7.97
CA GLY A 147 12.91 14.92 -8.14
C GLY A 147 11.59 14.29 -8.52
N ILE A 148 11.53 12.97 -8.41
CA ILE A 148 10.37 12.15 -8.73
C ILE A 148 9.95 11.34 -7.51
N SER A 149 8.66 11.24 -7.28
CA SER A 149 8.04 10.31 -6.32
C SER A 149 7.24 9.25 -7.09
N LEU A 150 7.42 7.97 -6.78
CA LEU A 150 6.64 6.89 -7.39
C LEU A 150 5.32 6.74 -6.65
N ARG A 151 4.27 7.39 -7.17
CA ARG A 151 2.94 7.36 -6.57
C ARG A 151 2.28 6.02 -6.81
N LEU A 152 2.06 5.26 -5.74
CA LEU A 152 1.34 3.99 -5.75
C LEU A 152 -0.10 4.19 -6.25
N LYS A 153 -0.59 3.29 -7.12
CA LYS A 153 -1.97 3.29 -7.63
C LYS A 153 -2.66 1.96 -7.38
N ALA A 154 -2.01 0.88 -7.80
CA ALA A 154 -2.54 -0.48 -7.65
C ALA A 154 -1.40 -1.48 -7.48
N VAL A 155 -1.71 -2.64 -6.94
CA VAL A 155 -0.77 -3.76 -6.79
C VAL A 155 -1.43 -5.02 -7.31
N GLN A 156 -0.68 -5.78 -8.11
CA GLN A 156 -1.05 -7.13 -8.51
C GLN A 156 -0.13 -8.12 -7.78
N VAL A 157 -0.71 -8.92 -6.90
CA VAL A 157 0.00 -9.95 -6.15
C VAL A 157 0.07 -11.21 -6.99
N ILE A 158 1.29 -11.66 -7.34
CA ILE A 158 1.53 -12.86 -8.14
C ILE A 158 1.71 -14.08 -7.25
N LYS A 159 2.47 -13.92 -6.15
CA LYS A 159 2.65 -14.95 -5.12
C LYS A 159 2.45 -14.30 -3.76
N LEU A 160 1.44 -14.77 -3.05
CA LEU A 160 1.11 -14.26 -1.73
C LEU A 160 1.94 -14.98 -0.67
N VAL A 161 2.58 -14.22 0.21
CA VAL A 161 3.09 -14.69 1.51
C VAL A 161 2.14 -14.16 2.57
N GLN A 162 1.54 -15.06 3.31
CA GLN A 162 0.75 -14.74 4.50
C GLN A 162 1.61 -14.99 5.73
N GLY A 163 1.44 -14.17 6.77
CA GLY A 163 2.07 -14.43 8.06
C GLY A 163 1.66 -15.81 8.55
N LYS A 164 2.62 -16.62 8.89
CA LYS A 164 2.32 -17.85 9.63
C LYS A 164 1.76 -17.40 10.97
N SER A 165 0.56 -17.86 11.31
CA SER A 165 0.10 -17.81 12.69
C SER A 165 1.09 -18.65 13.50
N ASP A 166 1.72 -18.06 14.51
CA ASP A 166 2.64 -18.78 15.40
C ASP A 166 1.93 -19.89 16.20
N ASN A 167 0.61 -19.97 16.08
CA ASN A 167 -0.22 -20.99 16.72
C ASN A 167 0.19 -22.42 16.38
N ASN A 168 0.84 -22.66 15.24
CA ASN A 168 1.29 -23.99 14.83
C ASN A 168 2.65 -24.40 15.46
N ILE A 169 3.29 -23.51 16.21
CA ILE A 169 4.56 -23.79 16.92
C ILE A 169 4.28 -24.48 18.25
N PHE A 170 3.14 -24.18 18.87
CA PHE A 170 2.72 -24.76 20.14
C PHE A 170 1.80 -25.95 19.92
N LYS A 171 1.91 -26.96 20.79
CA LYS A 171 0.95 -28.06 20.88
C LYS A 171 -0.17 -27.65 21.85
N GLU A 172 -1.34 -28.22 21.65
CA GLU A 172 -2.43 -28.07 22.61
C GLU A 172 -2.01 -28.74 23.94
N GLU A 173 -2.20 -28.03 25.05
CA GLU A 173 -1.94 -28.48 26.40
C GLU A 173 -3.15 -28.16 27.27
N ASP A 174 -3.35 -28.96 28.33
CA ASP A 174 -4.42 -28.69 29.29
C ASP A 174 -4.12 -27.43 30.10
N GLY A 175 -5.06 -26.47 30.10
CA GLY A 175 -4.86 -25.22 30.83
C GLY A 175 -5.93 -24.18 30.56
N PHE A 176 -5.53 -22.90 30.59
CA PHE A 176 -6.43 -21.78 30.38
C PHE A 176 -6.97 -21.72 28.94
N GLU A 177 -8.30 -21.76 28.82
CA GLU A 177 -9.02 -21.58 27.56
C GLU A 177 -9.65 -20.18 27.48
N ASN A 178 -9.31 -19.41 26.47
CA ASN A 178 -9.99 -18.15 26.18
C ASN A 178 -11.26 -18.42 25.37
N LYS A 179 -12.39 -18.58 26.04
CA LYS A 179 -13.71 -18.73 25.40
C LYS A 179 -14.16 -17.37 24.87
N SER A 180 -13.77 -17.02 23.65
CA SER A 180 -14.40 -15.92 22.95
C SER A 180 -15.84 -16.29 22.63
N LYS A 181 -16.80 -15.49 23.14
CA LYS A 181 -18.23 -15.64 22.87
C LYS A 181 -18.50 -15.59 21.37
N SER A 182 -18.79 -16.73 20.79
CA SER A 182 -19.53 -16.89 19.56
C SER A 182 -20.77 -17.73 19.88
N GLU A 183 -21.70 -17.15 20.61
CA GLU A 183 -23.06 -17.70 20.75
C GLU A 183 -23.99 -16.80 19.95
N SER A 184 -24.32 -17.25 18.75
CA SER A 184 -25.60 -16.93 18.14
C SER A 184 -26.65 -17.72 18.89
N GLU A 185 -27.37 -17.04 19.79
CA GLU A 185 -28.55 -17.58 20.46
C GLU A 185 -29.63 -17.88 19.43
N ASN A 186 -29.82 -19.15 19.15
CA ASN A 186 -31.03 -19.66 18.54
C ASN A 186 -31.92 -20.18 19.65
N SER A 187 -32.65 -19.28 20.35
CA SER A 187 -33.62 -19.63 21.35
C SER A 187 -34.96 -19.90 20.66
N ASN A 188 -35.17 -21.17 20.35
CA ASN A 188 -36.51 -21.71 20.11
C ASN A 188 -37.17 -21.96 21.48
N VAL A 189 -38.07 -21.09 21.85
CA VAL A 189 -38.94 -21.29 23.03
C VAL A 189 -40.23 -21.98 22.58
N PRO A 190 -40.57 -23.20 23.06
CA PRO A 190 -41.87 -23.77 22.80
C PRO A 190 -42.90 -23.09 23.69
N VAL A 191 -43.96 -22.60 23.08
CA VAL A 191 -45.18 -22.14 23.78
C VAL A 191 -45.86 -23.35 24.38
N SER A 192 -45.91 -23.46 25.69
CA SER A 192 -46.82 -24.34 26.45
C SER A 192 -47.94 -23.53 27.07
N GLU A 193 -49.13 -23.97 26.75
CA GLU A 193 -50.45 -23.54 27.25
C GLU A 193 -50.47 -23.32 28.75
N ILE A 194 -51.03 -22.19 29.15
CA ILE A 194 -51.51 -22.00 30.54
C ILE A 194 -53.05 -22.02 30.49
N GLN A 195 -53.57 -23.13 30.97
CA GLN A 195 -55.00 -23.26 31.28
C GLN A 195 -55.41 -22.32 32.44
N ALA A 196 -56.53 -21.68 32.23
CA ALA A 196 -57.24 -20.97 33.24
C ALA A 196 -57.79 -21.92 34.28
N SER A 197 -57.59 -21.60 35.52
CA SER A 197 -58.53 -22.04 36.60
C SER A 197 -58.91 -20.82 37.48
N SER A 198 -60.17 -20.45 37.36
CA SER A 198 -60.90 -19.64 38.27
C SER A 198 -60.89 -20.30 39.68
N ASP A 199 -60.77 -19.48 40.75
CA ASP A 199 -61.72 -19.50 41.84
C ASP A 199 -61.30 -18.57 43.02
N PHE A 200 -62.34 -17.77 43.42
CA PHE A 200 -62.51 -16.91 44.60
C PHE A 200 -61.87 -15.53 44.62
#